data_70739765044433c6362135eb4e1a6f45
#
_entry.id   70739765044433c6362135eb4e1a6f45
#
_cell.length_a   1.000
_cell.length_b   1.000
_cell.length_c   1.000
_cell.angle_alpha   90.00
_cell.angle_beta   90.00
_cell.angle_gamma   90.00
#
_symmetry.space_group_name_H-M   'P 1'
#
loop_
_entity.id
_entity.type
_entity.pdbx_description
1 polymer ?
#
loop_
_entity_poly.entity_id
_entity_poly.type
_entity_poly.pdbx_seq_one_letter_code
_entity_poly.pdbx_strand_id
1 'polypeptide(L)'
;MIYSDSAMAAILLCTNLGIEGEYKPLTLKEWNGLGKTVNDMGYKIADLLKSEFTKKLPISEKQKEQIKLLTGRGFCIALKLQELENKGIYIVTQFDNDYPKYLKRKLREKMPPVLFYAGDITLAGKIGIAIVGSRDVDDAGMLFAKDLAKKATKEKLIIYSGGAKGVDSISERAAIDEGGYVVSFIGDSLSKKIRNKDVIQNILNKRILLFSDVNPDTGFSVGRAMNRNKFIYAAAHGAFVVSSDFGKGGTWTGAVENINNSWTKLFAWSSCEKKGNKELISKGAIPYVISEQTILDTINLSPQKDIEAYRQIDMFTTEKDEITENIKEDTIIDLYDVVKESLVQSIVGEMDANDIAQKCNIQKGQMNIWLKRLVAEGKIKRNKQMYSLPS
;
A
#
# COMPACT_ATOMS: atom_id res chain seq x y z
N MET A 1 -9.26 12.72 1.45
CA MET A 1 -8.00 12.41 2.20
C MET A 1 -6.97 13.48 1.88
N ILE A 2 -6.14 13.87 2.86
CA ILE A 2 -5.10 14.90 2.69
C ILE A 2 -3.75 14.19 2.72
N TYR A 3 -2.90 14.47 1.75
CA TYR A 3 -1.57 13.89 1.63
C TYR A 3 -0.50 14.98 1.86
N SER A 4 0.59 14.65 2.55
CA SER A 4 1.76 15.52 2.60
C SER A 4 2.40 15.67 1.22
N ASP A 5 3.20 16.72 1.01
CA ASP A 5 3.91 16.92 -0.27
C ASP A 5 4.82 15.73 -0.62
N SER A 6 5.48 15.13 0.37
CA SER A 6 6.29 13.92 0.15
C SER A 6 5.44 12.72 -0.26
N ALA A 7 4.27 12.55 0.34
CA ALA A 7 3.31 11.52 -0.04
C ALA A 7 2.77 11.75 -1.46
N MET A 8 2.43 13.00 -1.79
CA MET A 8 1.99 13.38 -3.13
C MET A 8 3.09 13.15 -4.18
N ALA A 9 4.34 13.46 -3.89
CA ALA A 9 5.47 13.16 -4.77
C ALA A 9 5.60 11.64 -5.02
N ALA A 10 5.45 10.81 -3.98
CA ALA A 10 5.45 9.35 -4.15
C ALA A 10 4.29 8.87 -5.03
N ILE A 11 3.08 9.37 -4.82
CA ILE A 11 1.90 9.02 -5.63
C ILE A 11 2.12 9.41 -7.09
N LEU A 12 2.56 10.64 -7.34
CA LEU A 12 2.81 11.14 -8.69
C LEU A 12 3.92 10.38 -9.41
N LEU A 13 5.02 10.07 -8.73
CA LEU A 13 6.20 9.50 -9.37
C LEU A 13 6.14 7.96 -9.46
N CYS A 14 5.48 7.29 -8.52
CA CYS A 14 5.52 5.82 -8.39
C CYS A 14 4.23 5.11 -8.80
N THR A 15 3.14 5.81 -9.13
CA THR A 15 1.90 5.17 -9.58
C THR A 15 1.59 5.47 -11.04
N ASN A 16 0.88 4.57 -11.68
CA ASN A 16 0.36 4.77 -13.05
C ASN A 16 -1.07 5.36 -13.07
N LEU A 17 -1.55 5.90 -11.95
CA LEU A 17 -2.84 6.57 -11.90
C LEU A 17 -2.86 7.77 -12.86
N GLY A 18 -3.89 7.88 -13.70
CA GLY A 18 -4.05 8.99 -14.63
C GLY A 18 -2.90 9.13 -15.65
N ILE A 19 -2.13 8.07 -15.92
CA ILE A 19 -1.18 8.05 -17.03
C ILE A 19 -1.94 7.69 -18.30
N GLU A 20 -1.88 8.61 -19.27
CA GLU A 20 -2.30 8.38 -20.64
C GLU A 20 -1.07 8.65 -21.52
N GLY A 21 -0.59 7.63 -22.25
CA GLY A 21 0.58 7.76 -23.11
C GLY A 21 1.75 6.83 -22.81
N GLU A 22 2.92 7.11 -23.38
CA GLU A 22 4.08 6.19 -23.40
C GLU A 22 4.98 6.26 -22.16
N TYR A 23 4.89 7.30 -21.34
CA TYR A 23 5.73 7.43 -20.15
C TYR A 23 5.23 6.54 -18.99
N LYS A 24 6.17 6.04 -18.21
CA LYS A 24 5.91 5.10 -17.11
C LYS A 24 6.27 5.73 -15.77
N PRO A 25 5.61 5.31 -14.66
CA PRO A 25 6.05 5.67 -13.34
C PRO A 25 7.47 5.19 -13.08
N LEU A 26 8.13 5.76 -12.08
CA LEU A 26 9.45 5.31 -11.67
C LEU A 26 9.36 3.87 -11.13
N THR A 27 10.31 3.05 -11.52
CA THR A 27 10.53 1.75 -10.89
C THR A 27 11.03 1.95 -9.46
N LEU A 28 10.89 0.94 -8.62
CA LEU A 28 11.40 0.99 -7.24
C LEU A 28 12.90 1.34 -7.17
N LYS A 29 13.71 0.82 -8.11
CA LYS A 29 15.14 1.13 -8.19
C LYS A 29 15.39 2.60 -8.53
N GLU A 30 14.66 3.16 -9.50
CA GLU A 30 14.76 4.58 -9.88
C GLU A 30 14.29 5.48 -8.75
N TRP A 31 13.18 5.13 -8.08
CA TRP A 31 12.69 5.85 -6.92
C TRP A 31 13.71 5.90 -5.77
N ASN A 32 14.28 4.75 -5.41
CA ASN A 32 15.29 4.68 -4.35
C ASN A 32 16.56 5.47 -4.72
N GLY A 33 17.01 5.36 -5.98
CA GLY A 33 18.15 6.13 -6.49
C GLY A 33 17.89 7.63 -6.44
N LEU A 34 16.70 8.07 -6.88
CA LEU A 34 16.28 9.47 -6.82
C LEU A 34 16.20 9.97 -5.38
N GLY A 35 15.60 9.19 -4.49
CA GLY A 35 15.51 9.50 -3.05
C GLY A 35 16.88 9.70 -2.41
N LYS A 36 17.85 8.82 -2.74
CA LYS A 36 19.23 8.97 -2.29
C LYS A 36 19.86 10.26 -2.82
N THR A 37 19.74 10.54 -4.12
CA THR A 37 20.27 11.76 -4.75
C THR A 37 19.70 13.03 -4.10
N VAL A 38 18.40 13.09 -3.86
CA VAL A 38 17.73 14.23 -3.21
C VAL A 38 18.25 14.42 -1.77
N ASN A 39 18.38 13.33 -1.01
CA ASN A 39 18.89 13.36 0.36
C ASN A 39 20.38 13.77 0.41
N ASP A 40 21.22 13.27 -0.48
CA ASP A 40 22.64 13.61 -0.58
C ASP A 40 22.86 15.11 -0.90
N MET A 41 21.89 15.72 -1.59
CA MET A 41 21.85 17.17 -1.85
C MET A 41 21.31 18.00 -0.66
N GLY A 42 20.85 17.37 0.42
CA GLY A 42 20.28 18.06 1.60
C GLY A 42 18.82 18.52 1.40
N TYR A 43 18.10 17.96 0.46
CA TYR A 43 16.70 18.31 0.15
C TYR A 43 15.73 17.22 0.58
N LYS A 44 14.43 17.55 0.57
CA LYS A 44 13.33 16.61 0.86
C LYS A 44 12.69 16.09 -0.43
N ILE A 45 12.07 14.93 -0.37
CA ILE A 45 11.29 14.37 -1.49
C ILE A 45 10.20 15.34 -1.98
N ALA A 46 9.60 16.09 -1.08
CA ALA A 46 8.64 17.15 -1.41
C ALA A 46 9.16 18.18 -2.43
N ASP A 47 10.47 18.46 -2.42
CA ASP A 47 11.06 19.42 -3.33
C ASP A 47 11.00 18.97 -4.80
N LEU A 48 10.80 17.67 -5.06
CA LEU A 48 10.58 17.14 -6.42
C LEU A 48 9.31 17.69 -7.09
N LEU A 49 8.38 18.24 -6.32
CA LEU A 49 7.18 18.89 -6.85
C LEU A 49 7.49 20.28 -7.44
N LYS A 50 8.65 20.85 -7.12
CA LYS A 50 9.09 22.16 -7.61
C LYS A 50 9.87 22.01 -8.92
N SER A 51 9.38 22.56 -10.02
CA SER A 51 10.02 22.45 -11.35
C SER A 51 11.47 22.96 -11.37
N GLU A 52 11.77 24.03 -10.64
CA GLU A 52 13.12 24.62 -10.55
C GLU A 52 14.10 23.69 -9.81
N PHE A 53 13.62 22.88 -8.86
CA PHE A 53 14.46 21.91 -8.20
C PHE A 53 14.83 20.73 -9.12
N THR A 54 13.87 20.24 -9.91
CA THR A 54 14.10 19.14 -10.86
C THR A 54 15.21 19.48 -11.87
N LYS A 55 15.30 20.75 -12.29
CA LYS A 55 16.38 21.23 -13.20
C LYS A 55 17.78 21.07 -12.60
N LYS A 56 17.90 21.20 -11.26
CA LYS A 56 19.19 21.17 -10.53
C LYS A 56 19.65 19.74 -10.21
N LEU A 57 18.82 18.72 -10.39
CA LEU A 57 19.16 17.35 -10.06
C LEU A 57 20.32 16.84 -10.95
N PRO A 58 21.33 16.17 -10.38
CA PRO A 58 22.45 15.56 -11.12
C PRO A 58 22.04 14.21 -11.74
N ILE A 59 20.99 14.23 -12.56
CA ILE A 59 20.42 13.06 -13.26
C ILE A 59 20.32 13.39 -14.76
N SER A 60 20.09 12.37 -15.59
CA SER A 60 19.98 12.54 -17.05
C SER A 60 18.78 13.43 -17.44
N GLU A 61 18.90 14.15 -18.56
CA GLU A 61 17.80 14.98 -19.07
C GLU A 61 16.53 14.15 -19.33
N LYS A 62 16.68 12.90 -19.77
CA LYS A 62 15.56 11.98 -19.93
C LYS A 62 14.81 11.73 -18.60
N GLN A 63 15.54 11.57 -17.50
CA GLN A 63 14.94 11.39 -16.18
C GLN A 63 14.28 12.69 -15.67
N LYS A 64 14.90 13.86 -15.93
CA LYS A 64 14.29 15.15 -15.60
C LYS A 64 12.97 15.35 -16.33
N GLU A 65 12.93 15.05 -17.63
CA GLU A 65 11.70 15.13 -18.42
C GLU A 65 10.63 14.16 -17.93
N GLN A 66 11.02 12.91 -17.60
CA GLN A 66 10.10 11.94 -16.99
C GLN A 66 9.51 12.46 -15.67
N ILE A 67 10.33 13.00 -14.77
CA ILE A 67 9.87 13.57 -13.50
C ILE A 67 8.91 14.73 -13.76
N LYS A 68 9.25 15.63 -14.67
CA LYS A 68 8.41 16.78 -15.04
C LYS A 68 7.05 16.34 -15.59
N LEU A 69 7.00 15.35 -16.48
CA LEU A 69 5.75 14.78 -17.00
C LEU A 69 4.93 14.12 -15.88
N LEU A 70 5.58 13.36 -15.01
CA LEU A 70 4.92 12.69 -13.91
C LEU A 70 4.37 13.66 -12.86
N THR A 71 5.10 14.69 -12.49
CA THR A 71 4.65 15.73 -11.53
C THR A 71 3.59 16.66 -12.12
N GLY A 72 3.58 16.86 -13.43
CA GLY A 72 2.57 17.66 -14.13
C GLY A 72 1.16 17.05 -14.12
N ARG A 73 0.98 15.80 -13.64
CA ARG A 73 -0.33 15.10 -13.59
C ARG A 73 -1.19 15.45 -12.39
N GLY A 74 -0.83 16.44 -11.59
CA GLY A 74 -1.51 16.70 -10.30
C GLY A 74 -3.03 16.71 -10.41
N PHE A 75 -3.57 17.34 -11.47
CA PHE A 75 -5.01 17.38 -11.73
C PHE A 75 -5.62 15.99 -12.00
N CYS A 76 -5.02 15.21 -12.90
CA CYS A 76 -5.52 13.85 -13.21
C CYS A 76 -5.46 12.92 -12.00
N ILE A 77 -4.38 13.05 -11.21
CA ILE A 77 -4.23 12.29 -9.96
C ILE A 77 -5.32 12.65 -8.96
N ALA A 78 -5.62 13.93 -8.79
CA ALA A 78 -6.65 14.39 -7.87
C ALA A 78 -8.01 13.76 -8.18
N LEU A 79 -8.38 13.72 -9.46
CA LEU A 79 -9.62 13.06 -9.90
C LEU A 79 -9.60 11.56 -9.63
N LYS A 80 -8.48 10.91 -9.93
CA LYS A 80 -8.35 9.46 -9.70
C LYS A 80 -8.39 9.09 -8.22
N LEU A 81 -7.80 9.91 -7.36
CA LEU A 81 -7.89 9.74 -5.91
C LEU A 81 -9.35 9.84 -5.42
N GLN A 82 -10.10 10.83 -5.93
CA GLN A 82 -11.52 10.98 -5.61
C GLN A 82 -12.35 9.78 -6.11
N GLU A 83 -12.09 9.29 -7.32
CA GLU A 83 -12.76 8.09 -7.85
C GLU A 83 -12.46 6.85 -6.99
N LEU A 84 -11.23 6.68 -6.53
CA LEU A 84 -10.84 5.58 -5.65
C LEU A 84 -11.51 5.69 -4.27
N GLU A 85 -11.49 6.89 -3.67
CA GLU A 85 -12.14 7.14 -2.39
C GLU A 85 -13.65 6.85 -2.43
N ASN A 86 -14.33 7.25 -3.51
CA ASN A 86 -15.74 6.94 -3.75
C ASN A 86 -16.01 5.42 -3.87
N LYS A 87 -15.00 4.63 -4.23
CA LYS A 87 -15.06 3.16 -4.26
C LYS A 87 -14.63 2.51 -2.93
N GLY A 88 -14.25 3.29 -1.92
CA GLY A 88 -13.71 2.78 -0.66
C GLY A 88 -12.27 2.26 -0.78
N ILE A 89 -11.53 2.72 -1.79
CA ILE A 89 -10.11 2.44 -1.97
C ILE A 89 -9.32 3.69 -1.62
N TYR A 90 -8.31 3.53 -0.80
CA TYR A 90 -7.46 4.58 -0.30
C TYR A 90 -5.99 4.30 -0.63
N ILE A 91 -5.14 5.29 -0.42
CA ILE A 91 -3.69 5.18 -0.61
C ILE A 91 -3.00 5.46 0.72
N VAL A 92 -1.94 4.71 0.98
CA VAL A 92 -0.97 5.00 2.02
C VAL A 92 0.44 4.93 1.43
N THR A 93 1.29 5.88 1.78
CA THR A 93 2.66 5.99 1.28
C THR A 93 3.68 5.74 2.38
N GLN A 94 4.93 5.49 2.01
CA GLN A 94 6.02 5.30 2.97
C GLN A 94 6.27 6.52 3.90
N PHE A 95 5.65 7.67 3.61
CA PHE A 95 5.75 8.91 4.40
C PHE A 95 4.60 9.05 5.40
N ASP A 96 3.57 8.22 5.32
CA ASP A 96 2.41 8.28 6.19
C ASP A 96 2.64 7.44 7.46
N ASN A 97 2.13 7.91 8.59
CA ASN A 97 2.24 7.21 9.88
C ASN A 97 1.52 5.86 9.89
N ASP A 98 0.46 5.73 9.09
CA ASP A 98 -0.33 4.51 8.96
C ASP A 98 0.28 3.48 8.00
N TYR A 99 1.42 3.80 7.36
CA TYR A 99 2.12 2.83 6.53
C TYR A 99 2.57 1.62 7.37
N PRO A 100 2.41 0.37 6.88
CA PRO A 100 2.74 -0.83 7.66
C PRO A 100 4.20 -0.82 8.12
N LYS A 101 4.43 -0.50 9.40
CA LYS A 101 5.78 -0.28 9.98
C LYS A 101 6.70 -1.50 9.82
N TYR A 102 6.15 -2.72 9.93
CA TYR A 102 6.94 -3.94 9.73
C TYR A 102 7.41 -4.12 8.29
N LEU A 103 6.61 -3.73 7.30
CA LEU A 103 7.05 -3.71 5.90
C LEU A 103 8.24 -2.77 5.75
N LYS A 104 8.13 -1.55 6.25
CA LYS A 104 9.19 -0.54 6.18
C LYS A 104 10.49 -1.07 6.79
N ARG A 105 10.42 -1.61 8.02
CA ARG A 105 11.57 -2.13 8.76
C ARG A 105 12.24 -3.32 8.09
N LYS A 106 11.45 -4.30 7.62
CA LYS A 106 11.98 -5.58 7.13
C LYS A 106 12.34 -5.56 5.65
N LEU A 107 11.59 -4.84 4.83
CA LEU A 107 11.84 -4.78 3.38
C LEU A 107 12.84 -3.70 2.99
N ARG A 108 12.97 -2.62 3.78
CA ARG A 108 13.89 -1.51 3.50
C ARG A 108 13.71 -1.01 2.06
N GLU A 109 14.76 -1.06 1.25
CA GLU A 109 14.73 -0.65 -0.16
C GLU A 109 13.77 -1.48 -1.05
N LYS A 110 13.32 -2.66 -0.58
CA LYS A 110 12.35 -3.50 -1.30
C LYS A 110 10.90 -3.17 -0.98
N MET A 111 10.62 -2.22 -0.09
CA MET A 111 9.26 -1.82 0.25
C MET A 111 8.62 -1.01 -0.88
N PRO A 112 7.33 -1.18 -1.17
CA PRO A 112 6.63 -0.34 -2.13
C PRO A 112 6.47 1.08 -1.57
N PRO A 113 6.80 2.14 -2.34
CA PRO A 113 6.63 3.53 -1.87
C PRO A 113 5.16 3.91 -1.66
N VAL A 114 4.25 3.21 -2.34
CA VAL A 114 2.80 3.45 -2.32
C VAL A 114 2.08 2.12 -2.21
N LEU A 115 1.08 2.05 -1.35
CA LEU A 115 0.13 0.95 -1.23
C LEU A 115 -1.29 1.47 -1.39
N PHE A 116 -2.08 0.77 -2.20
CA PHE A 116 -3.53 0.93 -2.24
C PHE A 116 -4.16 0.02 -1.20
N TYR A 117 -5.21 0.48 -0.52
CA TYR A 117 -5.88 -0.33 0.47
C TYR A 117 -7.39 -0.12 0.51
N ALA A 118 -8.08 -1.10 1.07
CA ALA A 118 -9.50 -1.03 1.40
C ALA A 118 -9.74 -1.74 2.74
N GLY A 119 -10.47 -1.11 3.64
CA GLY A 119 -10.74 -1.58 4.99
C GLY A 119 -10.10 -0.71 6.09
N ASP A 120 -10.01 -1.24 7.31
CA ASP A 120 -9.50 -0.51 8.47
C ASP A 120 -7.96 -0.56 8.52
N ILE A 121 -7.32 0.55 8.18
CA ILE A 121 -5.85 0.68 8.12
C ILE A 121 -5.18 0.41 9.49
N THR A 122 -5.88 0.60 10.60
CA THR A 122 -5.34 0.36 11.94
C THR A 122 -4.96 -1.11 12.19
N LEU A 123 -5.46 -2.02 11.36
CA LEU A 123 -5.09 -3.45 11.41
C LEU A 123 -3.63 -3.69 10.97
N ALA A 124 -3.06 -2.83 10.14
CA ALA A 124 -1.72 -3.02 9.56
C ALA A 124 -0.57 -3.03 10.56
N GLY A 125 -0.77 -2.42 11.73
CA GLY A 125 0.24 -2.33 12.79
C GLY A 125 0.10 -3.36 13.90
N LYS A 126 -0.90 -4.24 13.85
CA LYS A 126 -1.18 -5.17 14.94
C LYS A 126 -0.36 -6.46 14.84
N ILE A 127 -0.13 -7.10 15.99
CA ILE A 127 0.60 -8.37 16.07
C ILE A 127 -0.21 -9.48 15.39
N GLY A 128 0.47 -10.29 14.58
CA GLY A 128 -0.18 -11.39 13.88
C GLY A 128 0.80 -12.33 13.19
N ILE A 129 0.24 -13.39 12.62
CA ILE A 129 1.00 -14.43 11.93
C ILE A 129 0.59 -14.54 10.46
N ALA A 130 1.54 -14.90 9.61
CA ALA A 130 1.25 -15.31 8.25
C ALA A 130 0.87 -16.78 8.20
N ILE A 131 -0.24 -17.10 7.54
CA ILE A 131 -0.63 -18.49 7.21
C ILE A 131 -0.63 -18.59 5.69
N VAL A 132 0.26 -19.42 5.16
CA VAL A 132 0.48 -19.55 3.71
C VAL A 132 0.52 -21.02 3.30
N GLY A 133 0.16 -21.31 2.05
CA GLY A 133 0.23 -22.67 1.56
C GLY A 133 -0.26 -22.84 0.13
N SER A 134 -0.35 -24.10 -0.30
CA SER A 134 -0.78 -24.48 -1.63
C SER A 134 -2.21 -24.03 -1.93
N ARG A 135 -2.47 -23.74 -3.20
CA ARG A 135 -3.83 -23.54 -3.71
C ARG A 135 -4.61 -24.85 -3.78
N ASP A 136 -3.87 -25.94 -3.95
CA ASP A 136 -4.35 -27.31 -3.94
C ASP A 136 -3.86 -27.99 -2.65
N VAL A 137 -4.69 -27.92 -1.62
CA VAL A 137 -4.44 -28.41 -0.29
C VAL A 137 -5.41 -29.56 0.02
N ASP A 138 -4.91 -30.63 0.60
CA ASP A 138 -5.68 -31.79 1.04
C ASP A 138 -6.53 -31.52 2.31
N ASP A 139 -7.40 -32.43 2.66
CA ASP A 139 -8.31 -32.29 3.81
C ASP A 139 -7.56 -32.09 5.13
N ALA A 140 -6.43 -32.78 5.32
CA ALA A 140 -5.61 -32.63 6.52
C ALA A 140 -4.98 -31.24 6.62
N GLY A 141 -4.47 -30.72 5.49
CA GLY A 141 -3.95 -29.36 5.41
C GLY A 141 -5.04 -28.30 5.56
N MET A 142 -6.25 -28.54 5.00
CA MET A 142 -7.40 -27.66 5.23
C MET A 142 -7.77 -27.58 6.72
N LEU A 143 -7.82 -28.72 7.41
CA LEU A 143 -8.11 -28.77 8.83
C LEU A 143 -7.04 -28.04 9.63
N PHE A 144 -5.75 -28.34 9.37
CA PHE A 144 -4.63 -27.67 10.04
C PHE A 144 -4.65 -26.15 9.86
N ALA A 145 -4.88 -25.66 8.63
CA ALA A 145 -4.98 -24.22 8.35
C ALA A 145 -6.11 -23.55 9.13
N LYS A 146 -7.27 -24.23 9.20
CA LYS A 146 -8.45 -23.77 9.93
C LYS A 146 -8.20 -23.72 11.44
N ASP A 147 -7.62 -24.77 12.00
CA ASP A 147 -7.36 -24.86 13.44
C ASP A 147 -6.27 -23.88 13.89
N LEU A 148 -5.22 -23.69 13.08
CA LEU A 148 -4.19 -22.69 13.32
C LEU A 148 -4.76 -21.26 13.30
N ALA A 149 -5.63 -20.94 12.31
CA ALA A 149 -6.27 -19.64 12.22
C ALA A 149 -7.20 -19.38 13.42
N LYS A 150 -7.97 -20.37 13.85
CA LYS A 150 -8.82 -20.29 15.06
C LYS A 150 -7.99 -20.08 16.33
N LYS A 151 -6.89 -20.85 16.49
CA LYS A 151 -5.98 -20.69 17.63
C LYS A 151 -5.39 -19.27 17.66
N ALA A 152 -4.89 -18.78 16.53
CA ALA A 152 -4.37 -17.41 16.42
C ALA A 152 -5.42 -16.35 16.78
N THR A 153 -6.66 -16.53 16.31
CA THR A 153 -7.77 -15.61 16.61
C THR A 153 -8.11 -15.59 18.10
N LYS A 154 -8.15 -16.75 18.76
CA LYS A 154 -8.37 -16.84 20.22
C LYS A 154 -7.26 -16.13 21.01
N GLU A 155 -6.03 -16.15 20.50
CA GLU A 155 -4.89 -15.41 21.03
C GLU A 155 -4.87 -13.93 20.60
N LYS A 156 -5.93 -13.42 19.93
CA LYS A 156 -6.08 -12.04 19.43
C LYS A 156 -5.02 -11.63 18.41
N LEU A 157 -4.48 -12.60 17.69
CA LEU A 157 -3.52 -12.36 16.61
C LEU A 157 -4.24 -12.14 15.30
N ILE A 158 -3.69 -11.24 14.49
CA ILE A 158 -4.16 -11.01 13.12
C ILE A 158 -3.62 -12.09 12.19
N ILE A 159 -4.43 -12.50 11.21
CA ILE A 159 -3.98 -13.35 10.13
C ILE A 159 -3.51 -12.49 8.96
N TYR A 160 -2.24 -12.60 8.62
CA TYR A 160 -1.66 -12.04 7.40
C TYR A 160 -1.67 -13.10 6.30
N SER A 161 -2.24 -12.78 5.13
CA SER A 161 -2.43 -13.73 4.06
C SER A 161 -2.39 -13.06 2.68
N GLY A 162 -2.69 -13.81 1.64
CA GLY A 162 -2.63 -13.34 0.27
C GLY A 162 -3.93 -13.35 -0.50
N GLY A 163 -5.03 -13.74 0.10
CA GLY A 163 -6.34 -13.79 -0.55
C GLY A 163 -6.44 -14.76 -1.71
N ALA A 164 -5.50 -15.70 -1.84
CA ALA A 164 -5.51 -16.73 -2.89
C ALA A 164 -6.48 -17.88 -2.53
N LYS A 165 -6.76 -18.75 -3.51
CA LYS A 165 -7.49 -20.00 -3.23
C LYS A 165 -6.66 -20.93 -2.35
N GLY A 166 -7.29 -21.91 -1.73
CA GLY A 166 -6.65 -22.93 -0.88
C GLY A 166 -6.37 -22.40 0.53
N VAL A 167 -5.16 -22.62 1.04
CA VAL A 167 -4.78 -22.28 2.42
C VAL A 167 -5.11 -20.85 2.80
N ASP A 168 -4.79 -19.87 1.93
CA ASP A 168 -5.04 -18.45 2.20
C ASP A 168 -6.53 -18.21 2.50
N SER A 169 -7.42 -18.59 1.58
CA SER A 169 -8.86 -18.37 1.75
C SER A 169 -9.48 -19.15 2.91
N ILE A 170 -8.95 -20.35 3.23
CA ILE A 170 -9.41 -21.18 4.34
C ILE A 170 -9.04 -20.50 5.67
N SER A 171 -7.80 -20.07 5.83
CA SER A 171 -7.33 -19.43 7.06
C SER A 171 -7.99 -18.07 7.28
N GLU A 172 -8.14 -17.25 6.22
CA GLU A 172 -8.85 -15.96 6.28
C GLU A 172 -10.30 -16.15 6.75
N ARG A 173 -11.01 -17.09 6.11
CA ARG A 173 -12.41 -17.39 6.48
C ARG A 173 -12.52 -17.91 7.91
N ALA A 174 -11.67 -18.86 8.30
CA ALA A 174 -11.71 -19.41 9.66
C ALA A 174 -11.44 -18.35 10.73
N ALA A 175 -10.54 -17.41 10.47
CA ALA A 175 -10.30 -16.27 11.36
C ALA A 175 -11.52 -15.36 11.48
N ILE A 176 -12.15 -15.00 10.37
CA ILE A 176 -13.34 -14.13 10.34
C ILE A 176 -14.52 -14.79 11.02
N ASP A 177 -14.79 -16.08 10.75
CA ASP A 177 -15.87 -16.87 11.35
C ASP A 177 -15.70 -16.98 12.88
N GLU A 178 -14.46 -17.00 13.39
CA GLU A 178 -14.13 -16.97 14.83
C GLU A 178 -14.13 -15.55 15.43
N GLY A 179 -14.51 -14.52 14.66
CA GLY A 179 -14.55 -13.13 15.09
C GLY A 179 -13.19 -12.41 15.07
N GLY A 180 -12.20 -12.96 14.39
CA GLY A 180 -10.85 -12.41 14.24
C GLY A 180 -10.73 -11.36 13.15
N TYR A 181 -9.49 -11.00 12.83
CA TYR A 181 -9.11 -9.97 11.89
C TYR A 181 -8.12 -10.49 10.86
N VAL A 182 -8.21 -9.97 9.65
CA VAL A 182 -7.38 -10.40 8.51
C VAL A 182 -6.76 -9.18 7.84
N VAL A 183 -5.48 -9.26 7.52
CA VAL A 183 -4.77 -8.36 6.61
C VAL A 183 -4.31 -9.16 5.40
N SER A 184 -4.84 -8.84 4.23
CA SER A 184 -4.56 -9.59 3.02
C SER A 184 -3.87 -8.74 1.96
N PHE A 185 -2.67 -9.16 1.56
CA PHE A 185 -1.99 -8.57 0.41
C PHE A 185 -2.45 -9.31 -0.84
N ILE A 186 -3.09 -8.62 -1.79
CA ILE A 186 -3.70 -9.26 -2.94
C ILE A 186 -2.85 -9.11 -4.19
N GLY A 187 -2.80 -10.16 -5.01
CA GLY A 187 -2.08 -10.18 -6.29
C GLY A 187 -3.00 -10.03 -7.51
N ASP A 188 -4.26 -9.67 -7.30
CA ASP A 188 -5.29 -9.46 -8.31
C ASP A 188 -5.85 -8.03 -8.18
N SER A 189 -6.86 -7.67 -8.97
CA SER A 189 -7.53 -6.38 -8.92
C SER A 189 -8.21 -6.14 -7.57
N LEU A 190 -7.77 -5.09 -6.86
CA LEU A 190 -8.40 -4.62 -5.63
C LEU A 190 -9.84 -4.16 -5.90
N SER A 191 -10.05 -3.41 -6.99
CA SER A 191 -11.38 -2.95 -7.41
C SER A 191 -12.36 -4.11 -7.66
N LYS A 192 -11.87 -5.24 -8.19
CA LYS A 192 -12.67 -6.43 -8.37
C LYS A 192 -12.94 -7.14 -7.04
N LYS A 193 -11.93 -7.24 -6.18
CA LYS A 193 -12.03 -7.94 -4.88
C LYS A 193 -13.08 -7.28 -3.97
N ILE A 194 -13.11 -5.94 -3.90
CA ILE A 194 -14.07 -5.20 -3.07
C ILE A 194 -15.50 -5.17 -3.60
N ARG A 195 -15.79 -5.77 -4.78
CA ARG A 195 -17.18 -5.96 -5.28
C ARG A 195 -17.82 -7.22 -4.72
N ASN A 196 -17.03 -8.12 -4.13
CA ASN A 196 -17.57 -9.33 -3.51
C ASN A 196 -18.34 -8.96 -2.23
N LYS A 197 -19.58 -9.47 -2.11
CA LYS A 197 -20.48 -9.13 -1.00
C LYS A 197 -19.90 -9.47 0.37
N ASP A 198 -19.27 -10.63 0.52
CA ASP A 198 -18.66 -11.07 1.77
C ASP A 198 -17.48 -10.15 2.14
N VAL A 199 -16.68 -9.74 1.15
CA VAL A 199 -15.56 -8.80 1.36
C VAL A 199 -16.06 -7.43 1.80
N ILE A 200 -17.10 -6.89 1.13
CA ILE A 200 -17.74 -5.62 1.52
C ILE A 200 -18.21 -5.70 2.97
N GLN A 201 -18.95 -6.75 3.32
CA GLN A 201 -19.48 -6.90 4.69
C GLN A 201 -18.35 -6.95 5.72
N ASN A 202 -17.25 -7.64 5.44
CA ASN A 202 -16.09 -7.73 6.33
C ASN A 202 -15.32 -6.40 6.43
N ILE A 203 -15.26 -5.61 5.35
CA ILE A 203 -14.71 -4.25 5.36
C ILE A 203 -15.57 -3.35 6.26
N LEU A 204 -16.89 -3.35 6.08
CA LEU A 204 -17.83 -2.56 6.87
C LEU A 204 -17.78 -2.94 8.36
N ASN A 205 -17.61 -4.22 8.66
CA ASN A 205 -17.45 -4.74 10.03
C ASN A 205 -16.02 -4.52 10.58
N LYS A 206 -15.13 -3.87 9.84
CA LYS A 206 -13.71 -3.62 10.19
C LYS A 206 -12.91 -4.89 10.50
N ARG A 207 -13.28 -6.02 9.86
CA ARG A 207 -12.65 -7.33 10.06
C ARG A 207 -11.53 -7.63 9.08
N ILE A 208 -11.51 -6.92 7.95
CA ILE A 208 -10.52 -7.16 6.90
C ILE A 208 -9.89 -5.85 6.44
N LEU A 209 -8.60 -5.93 6.16
CA LEU A 209 -7.83 -4.91 5.46
C LEU A 209 -7.16 -5.56 4.24
N LEU A 210 -7.40 -4.99 3.08
CA LEU A 210 -6.80 -5.44 1.82
C LEU A 210 -5.75 -4.45 1.36
N PHE A 211 -4.58 -4.94 0.94
CA PHE A 211 -3.51 -4.14 0.34
C PHE A 211 -3.18 -4.59 -1.08
N SER A 212 -2.76 -3.65 -1.92
CA SER A 212 -2.17 -3.90 -3.24
C SER A 212 -1.04 -2.90 -3.50
N ASP A 213 0.08 -3.36 -4.08
CA ASP A 213 1.22 -2.52 -4.51
C ASP A 213 1.10 -2.05 -5.97
N VAL A 214 -0.02 -2.36 -6.62
CA VAL A 214 -0.30 -1.98 -8.01
C VAL A 214 -1.65 -1.28 -8.12
N ASN A 215 -1.86 -0.58 -9.24
CA ASN A 215 -3.14 0.08 -9.52
C ASN A 215 -4.33 -0.87 -9.26
N PRO A 216 -5.36 -0.42 -8.53
CA PRO A 216 -6.50 -1.25 -8.12
C PRO A 216 -7.24 -1.98 -9.23
N ASP A 217 -7.23 -1.45 -10.44
CA ASP A 217 -7.87 -2.07 -11.61
C ASP A 217 -6.97 -3.10 -12.31
N THR A 218 -5.72 -3.23 -11.90
CA THR A 218 -4.77 -4.16 -12.51
C THR A 218 -5.16 -5.61 -12.22
N GLY A 219 -5.40 -6.39 -13.28
CA GLY A 219 -5.77 -7.79 -13.17
C GLY A 219 -4.63 -8.70 -12.70
N PHE A 220 -4.93 -9.97 -12.46
CA PHE A 220 -4.00 -10.98 -11.98
C PHE A 220 -2.81 -11.19 -12.95
N SER A 221 -1.62 -11.36 -12.38
CA SER A 221 -0.48 -12.01 -13.04
C SER A 221 0.32 -12.83 -12.04
N VAL A 222 0.94 -13.92 -12.54
CA VAL A 222 1.76 -14.81 -11.70
C VAL A 222 2.93 -14.04 -11.08
N GLY A 223 3.62 -13.21 -11.88
CA GLY A 223 4.75 -12.41 -11.41
C GLY A 223 4.36 -11.46 -10.27
N ARG A 224 3.21 -10.78 -10.38
CA ARG A 224 2.70 -9.90 -9.30
C ARG A 224 2.35 -10.69 -8.04
N ALA A 225 1.65 -11.82 -8.20
CA ALA A 225 1.31 -12.67 -7.07
C ALA A 225 2.55 -13.19 -6.34
N MET A 226 3.62 -13.51 -7.06
CA MET A 226 4.90 -13.93 -6.47
C MET A 226 5.62 -12.75 -5.79
N ASN A 227 5.73 -11.60 -6.47
CA ASN A 227 6.37 -10.41 -5.90
C ASN A 227 5.69 -9.94 -4.60
N ARG A 228 4.36 -10.05 -4.51
CA ARG A 228 3.54 -9.67 -3.38
C ARG A 228 3.79 -10.56 -2.15
N ASN A 229 4.21 -11.82 -2.33
CA ASN A 229 4.38 -12.75 -1.19
C ASN A 229 5.34 -12.20 -0.13
N LYS A 230 6.39 -11.48 -0.50
CA LYS A 230 7.31 -10.82 0.45
C LYS A 230 6.59 -9.92 1.46
N PHE A 231 5.47 -9.28 1.06
CA PHE A 231 4.71 -8.41 1.95
C PHE A 231 4.01 -9.19 3.06
N ILE A 232 3.51 -10.39 2.75
CA ILE A 232 2.86 -11.27 3.73
C ILE A 232 3.86 -11.65 4.83
N TYR A 233 5.06 -12.11 4.44
CA TYR A 233 6.10 -12.48 5.40
C TYR A 233 6.61 -11.26 6.17
N ALA A 234 6.88 -10.16 5.48
CA ALA A 234 7.41 -8.97 6.12
C ALA A 234 6.42 -8.30 7.11
N ALA A 235 5.12 -8.37 6.84
CA ALA A 235 4.11 -7.81 7.74
C ALA A 235 3.90 -8.64 9.00
N ALA A 236 4.15 -9.95 8.96
CA ALA A 236 3.86 -10.88 10.04
C ALA A 236 5.02 -11.00 11.06
N HIS A 237 4.70 -11.50 12.26
CA HIS A 237 5.66 -11.76 13.34
C HIS A 237 6.19 -13.20 13.33
N GLY A 238 5.43 -14.12 12.76
CA GLY A 238 5.80 -15.48 12.44
C GLY A 238 5.08 -15.93 11.18
N ALA A 239 5.65 -16.81 10.38
CA ALA A 239 5.03 -17.32 9.17
C ALA A 239 4.92 -18.84 9.23
N PHE A 240 3.74 -19.37 8.96
CA PHE A 240 3.41 -20.78 9.05
C PHE A 240 3.05 -21.32 7.66
N VAL A 241 3.84 -22.27 7.17
CA VAL A 241 3.60 -22.97 5.92
C VAL A 241 2.80 -24.23 6.20
N VAL A 242 1.56 -24.26 5.75
CA VAL A 242 0.65 -25.42 5.87
C VAL A 242 1.08 -26.51 4.90
N SER A 243 1.17 -26.20 3.62
CA SER A 243 1.60 -27.15 2.58
C SER A 243 2.34 -26.44 1.46
N SER A 244 3.41 -27.03 0.97
CA SER A 244 4.23 -26.50 -0.13
C SER A 244 4.68 -27.62 -1.06
N ASP A 245 4.61 -27.38 -2.37
CA ASP A 245 5.27 -28.24 -3.34
C ASP A 245 6.76 -27.90 -3.37
N PHE A 246 7.61 -28.89 -3.58
CA PHE A 246 9.05 -28.72 -3.64
C PHE A 246 9.48 -28.07 -4.97
N GLY A 247 10.29 -27.02 -4.90
CA GLY A 247 10.93 -26.39 -6.04
C GLY A 247 10.01 -25.57 -6.94
N LYS A 248 8.70 -25.48 -6.67
CA LYS A 248 7.73 -24.80 -7.53
C LYS A 248 6.61 -24.11 -6.74
N GLY A 249 5.98 -23.14 -7.39
CA GLY A 249 4.82 -22.41 -6.86
C GLY A 249 5.18 -21.26 -5.91
N GLY A 250 4.19 -20.40 -5.67
CA GLY A 250 4.35 -19.16 -4.90
C GLY A 250 4.70 -19.41 -3.44
N THR A 251 4.15 -20.46 -2.83
CA THR A 251 4.44 -20.81 -1.43
C THR A 251 5.91 -21.18 -1.24
N TRP A 252 6.44 -22.08 -2.09
CA TRP A 252 7.85 -22.47 -2.04
C TRP A 252 8.77 -21.27 -2.24
N THR A 253 8.56 -20.52 -3.35
CA THR A 253 9.42 -19.39 -3.70
C THR A 253 9.41 -18.33 -2.60
N GLY A 254 8.22 -17.98 -2.09
CA GLY A 254 8.09 -16.98 -1.02
C GLY A 254 8.71 -17.44 0.30
N ALA A 255 8.54 -18.73 0.67
CA ALA A 255 9.13 -19.30 1.89
C ALA A 255 10.66 -19.30 1.83
N VAL A 256 11.25 -19.71 0.68
CA VAL A 256 12.72 -19.69 0.46
C VAL A 256 13.23 -18.24 0.45
N GLU A 257 12.52 -17.31 -0.19
CA GLU A 257 12.88 -15.90 -0.18
C GLU A 257 12.85 -15.32 1.24
N ASN A 258 11.85 -15.70 2.04
CA ASN A 258 11.77 -15.32 3.46
C ASN A 258 12.96 -15.85 4.27
N ILE A 259 13.35 -17.12 4.09
CA ILE A 259 14.52 -17.71 4.76
C ILE A 259 15.79 -16.91 4.38
N ASN A 260 16.02 -16.70 3.08
CA ASN A 260 17.22 -16.02 2.57
C ASN A 260 17.35 -14.56 3.04
N ASN A 261 16.22 -13.86 3.23
CA ASN A 261 16.21 -12.46 3.68
C ASN A 261 15.93 -12.32 5.18
N SER A 262 15.63 -13.40 5.89
CA SER A 262 15.33 -13.43 7.34
C SER A 262 14.24 -12.41 7.74
N TRP A 263 13.20 -12.22 6.91
CA TRP A 263 12.14 -11.25 7.20
C TRP A 263 11.35 -11.63 8.45
N THR A 264 11.02 -12.94 8.60
CA THR A 264 10.35 -13.45 9.79
C THR A 264 10.67 -14.93 10.02
N LYS A 265 10.52 -15.43 11.26
CA LYS A 265 10.68 -16.85 11.56
C LYS A 265 9.69 -17.66 10.74
N LEU A 266 10.19 -18.70 10.09
CA LEU A 266 9.39 -19.59 9.28
C LEU A 266 9.15 -20.90 10.03
N PHE A 267 7.90 -21.28 10.14
CA PHE A 267 7.45 -22.56 10.68
C PHE A 267 6.82 -23.37 9.54
N ALA A 268 7.09 -24.65 9.49
CA ALA A 268 6.48 -25.55 8.52
C ALA A 268 5.75 -26.69 9.25
N TRP A 269 4.51 -26.94 8.86
CA TRP A 269 3.75 -28.07 9.42
C TRP A 269 4.50 -29.38 9.17
N SER A 270 4.97 -30.00 10.26
CA SER A 270 5.88 -31.15 10.20
C SER A 270 5.18 -32.46 9.85
N SER A 271 3.86 -32.58 10.13
CA SER A 271 3.06 -33.74 9.73
C SER A 271 2.56 -33.68 8.29
N CYS A 272 2.89 -32.64 7.54
CA CYS A 272 2.57 -32.55 6.13
C CYS A 272 3.43 -33.53 5.32
N GLU A 273 2.78 -34.37 4.52
CA GLU A 273 3.48 -35.37 3.70
C GLU A 273 4.17 -34.76 2.47
N LYS A 274 3.80 -33.54 2.06
CA LYS A 274 4.39 -32.88 0.91
C LYS A 274 5.89 -32.66 1.07
N LYS A 275 6.65 -33.06 0.06
CA LYS A 275 8.11 -32.92 0.04
C LYS A 275 8.58 -31.49 0.31
N GLY A 276 7.82 -30.47 -0.15
CA GLY A 276 8.16 -29.07 0.05
C GLY A 276 8.29 -28.68 1.52
N ASN A 277 7.39 -29.14 2.42
CA ASN A 277 7.49 -28.86 3.84
C ASN A 277 8.76 -29.47 4.46
N LYS A 278 9.06 -30.73 4.14
CA LYS A 278 10.29 -31.41 4.60
C LYS A 278 11.56 -30.66 4.16
N GLU A 279 11.59 -30.22 2.94
CA GLU A 279 12.72 -29.46 2.38
C GLU A 279 12.82 -28.03 2.95
N LEU A 280 11.70 -27.38 3.28
CA LEU A 280 11.74 -26.10 3.99
C LEU A 280 12.32 -26.25 5.40
N ILE A 281 11.98 -27.32 6.11
CA ILE A 281 12.56 -27.66 7.42
C ILE A 281 14.07 -27.87 7.27
N SER A 282 14.53 -28.63 6.27
CA SER A 282 15.97 -28.84 6.03
C SER A 282 16.70 -27.54 5.69
N LYS A 283 16.01 -26.52 5.15
CA LYS A 283 16.55 -25.19 4.85
C LYS A 283 16.49 -24.20 6.03
N GLY A 284 16.01 -24.65 7.20
CA GLY A 284 15.97 -23.83 8.41
C GLY A 284 14.58 -23.35 8.86
N ALA A 285 13.50 -23.82 8.22
CA ALA A 285 12.19 -23.63 8.78
C ALA A 285 12.03 -24.50 10.05
N ILE A 286 11.34 -23.97 11.06
CA ILE A 286 11.11 -24.66 12.32
C ILE A 286 9.94 -25.63 12.15
N PRO A 287 10.11 -26.93 12.48
CA PRO A 287 9.00 -27.87 12.44
C PRO A 287 7.91 -27.46 13.45
N TYR A 288 6.65 -27.49 13.02
CA TYR A 288 5.54 -27.04 13.86
C TYR A 288 4.35 -28.00 13.78
N VAL A 289 3.74 -28.22 14.94
CA VAL A 289 2.41 -28.82 15.13
C VAL A 289 1.63 -27.96 16.11
N ILE A 290 0.31 -27.94 15.99
CA ILE A 290 -0.54 -27.22 16.95
C ILE A 290 -0.42 -27.93 18.30
N SER A 291 -0.10 -27.20 19.36
CA SER A 291 0.08 -27.66 20.72
C SER A 291 -0.63 -26.73 21.72
N GLU A 292 -0.55 -27.02 23.00
CA GLU A 292 -1.07 -26.13 24.05
C GLU A 292 -0.26 -24.84 24.22
N GLN A 293 1.00 -24.85 23.79
CA GLN A 293 1.84 -23.64 23.81
C GLN A 293 1.21 -22.52 22.97
N THR A 294 1.27 -21.29 23.46
CA THR A 294 0.74 -20.13 22.71
C THR A 294 1.55 -19.88 21.43
N ILE A 295 0.92 -19.29 20.43
CA ILE A 295 1.61 -18.88 19.21
C ILE A 295 2.63 -17.78 19.53
N LEU A 296 2.30 -16.86 20.43
CA LEU A 296 3.22 -15.79 20.88
C LEU A 296 4.51 -16.38 21.47
N ASP A 297 4.41 -17.37 22.34
CA ASP A 297 5.59 -18.06 22.90
C ASP A 297 6.36 -18.83 21.82
N THR A 298 5.65 -19.48 20.90
CA THR A 298 6.25 -20.21 19.77
C THR A 298 7.11 -19.30 18.89
N ILE A 299 6.63 -18.10 18.58
CA ILE A 299 7.39 -17.15 17.80
C ILE A 299 8.41 -16.33 18.62
N ASN A 300 8.48 -16.56 19.93
CA ASN A 300 9.32 -15.84 20.90
C ASN A 300 9.10 -14.32 20.90
N LEU A 301 7.84 -13.92 20.80
CA LEU A 301 7.43 -12.52 20.97
C LEU A 301 7.06 -12.30 22.44
N SER A 302 7.85 -11.46 23.12
CA SER A 302 7.41 -10.84 24.36
C SER A 302 6.76 -9.51 24.00
N PRO A 303 5.45 -9.31 24.25
CA PRO A 303 4.76 -8.06 23.91
C PRO A 303 5.46 -6.82 24.46
N GLN A 304 6.12 -6.93 25.61
CA GLN A 304 6.86 -5.83 26.23
C GLN A 304 8.19 -5.49 25.52
N LYS A 305 8.95 -6.49 25.04
CA LYS A 305 10.23 -6.24 24.35
C LYS A 305 10.05 -5.61 22.97
N ASP A 306 8.97 -5.95 22.27
CA ASP A 306 8.71 -5.32 20.97
C ASP A 306 8.18 -3.90 21.12
N ILE A 307 7.44 -3.57 22.19
CA ILE A 307 7.02 -2.19 22.48
C ILE A 307 8.23 -1.33 22.88
N GLU A 308 9.19 -1.85 23.65
CA GLU A 308 10.43 -1.14 23.98
C GLU A 308 11.36 -1.01 22.78
N ALA A 309 11.51 -2.04 21.95
CA ALA A 309 12.22 -1.94 20.68
C ALA A 309 11.55 -0.95 19.71
N TYR A 310 10.23 -0.80 19.77
CA TYR A 310 9.48 0.22 19.04
C TYR A 310 9.82 1.63 19.51
N ARG A 311 9.88 1.87 20.84
CA ARG A 311 10.25 3.16 21.40
C ARG A 311 11.70 3.53 21.12
N GLN A 312 12.62 2.55 21.14
CA GLN A 312 14.03 2.80 20.80
C GLN A 312 14.24 3.09 19.31
N ILE A 313 13.47 2.47 18.41
CA ILE A 313 13.59 2.74 16.96
C ILE A 313 12.98 4.09 16.59
N ASP A 314 11.91 4.51 17.23
CA ASP A 314 11.40 5.89 17.09
C ASP A 314 12.43 6.92 17.60
N MET A 315 13.22 6.60 18.63
CA MET A 315 14.33 7.45 19.07
C MET A 315 15.53 7.46 18.09
N PHE A 316 15.84 6.34 17.43
CA PHE A 316 16.96 6.29 16.45
C PHE A 316 16.61 6.84 15.06
N THR A 317 15.33 6.91 14.70
CA THR A 317 14.87 7.63 13.51
C THR A 317 14.72 9.13 13.76
N THR A 318 14.60 9.56 15.01
CA THR A 318 14.55 10.97 15.42
C THR A 318 15.92 11.60 15.65
N GLU A 319 17.01 10.84 15.76
CA GLU A 319 18.35 11.42 15.97
C GLU A 319 19.03 12.00 14.71
N LYS A 320 18.36 12.00 13.54
CA LYS A 320 18.78 12.82 12.38
C LYS A 320 17.69 13.75 11.87
N ASP A 321 16.53 13.74 12.47
CA ASP A 321 15.52 14.77 12.33
C ASP A 321 15.26 15.37 13.71
N GLU A 322 16.20 16.18 14.22
CA GLU A 322 15.85 17.26 15.15
C GLU A 322 14.91 18.20 14.40
N ILE A 323 13.66 17.78 14.33
CA ILE A 323 12.57 18.72 14.20
C ILE A 323 12.43 19.34 15.58
N THR A 324 13.23 20.40 15.82
CA THR A 324 12.80 21.47 16.72
C THR A 324 11.31 21.67 16.46
N GLU A 325 10.53 21.53 17.54
CA GLU A 325 9.15 22.00 17.60
C GLU A 325 9.07 23.46 17.14
N ASN A 326 8.93 23.64 15.89
CA ASN A 326 8.21 24.69 15.24
C ASN A 326 7.29 23.94 14.27
N ILE A 327 6.18 23.44 14.80
CA ILE A 327 5.00 23.15 14.03
C ILE A 327 4.56 24.48 13.43
N LYS A 328 5.21 24.87 12.35
CA LYS A 328 4.53 25.59 11.29
C LYS A 328 3.62 24.52 10.72
N GLU A 329 2.33 24.71 10.94
CA GLU A 329 1.24 23.99 10.30
C GLU A 329 1.67 23.58 8.89
N ASP A 330 1.90 22.26 8.66
CA ASP A 330 1.96 21.72 7.31
C ASP A 330 0.66 22.15 6.69
N THR A 331 0.76 23.02 5.70
CA THR A 331 -0.40 23.64 5.07
C THR A 331 -1.23 22.50 4.51
N ILE A 332 -2.40 22.28 5.10
CA ILE A 332 -3.40 21.32 4.63
C ILE A 332 -3.75 21.73 3.21
N ILE A 333 -3.17 21.06 2.21
CA ILE A 333 -3.46 21.37 0.81
C ILE A 333 -4.78 20.71 0.47
N ASP A 334 -5.84 21.50 0.41
CA ASP A 334 -7.12 21.08 -0.19
C ASP A 334 -6.86 20.71 -1.66
N LEU A 335 -7.46 19.60 -2.12
CA LEU A 335 -7.37 19.14 -3.50
C LEU A 335 -7.65 20.27 -4.51
N TYR A 336 -8.56 21.16 -4.18
CA TYR A 336 -8.84 22.37 -4.95
C TYR A 336 -7.60 23.25 -5.10
N ASP A 337 -6.78 23.43 -4.07
CA ASP A 337 -5.57 24.26 -4.12
C ASP A 337 -4.50 23.70 -5.07
N VAL A 338 -4.46 22.39 -5.23
CA VAL A 338 -3.57 21.71 -6.19
C VAL A 338 -4.01 21.93 -7.63
N VAL A 339 -5.33 22.01 -7.89
CA VAL A 339 -5.87 22.06 -9.25
C VAL A 339 -6.27 23.46 -9.70
N LYS A 340 -6.42 24.42 -8.81
CA LYS A 340 -6.97 25.74 -9.10
C LYS A 340 -6.23 26.50 -10.21
N GLU A 341 -4.91 26.44 -10.23
CA GLU A 341 -4.12 27.15 -11.26
C GLU A 341 -4.26 26.48 -12.63
N SER A 342 -4.27 25.14 -12.68
CA SER A 342 -4.52 24.42 -13.92
C SER A 342 -5.94 24.64 -14.46
N LEU A 343 -6.93 24.76 -13.56
CA LEU A 343 -8.30 25.11 -13.93
C LEU A 343 -8.38 26.51 -14.52
N VAL A 344 -7.74 27.49 -13.90
CA VAL A 344 -7.68 28.86 -14.40
C VAL A 344 -7.06 28.89 -15.80
N GLN A 345 -5.94 28.16 -16.02
CA GLN A 345 -5.27 28.07 -17.32
C GLN A 345 -6.13 27.35 -18.39
N SER A 346 -7.06 26.50 -18.00
CA SER A 346 -7.96 25.80 -18.93
C SER A 346 -9.06 26.68 -19.51
N ILE A 347 -9.35 27.82 -18.85
CA ILE A 347 -10.39 28.76 -19.27
C ILE A 347 -9.80 29.72 -20.34
N VAL A 348 -10.31 29.59 -21.57
CA VAL A 348 -9.89 30.41 -22.71
C VAL A 348 -11.11 31.20 -23.22
N GLY A 349 -11.09 32.53 -23.07
CA GLY A 349 -12.24 33.35 -23.40
C GLY A 349 -13.41 33.13 -22.44
N GLU A 350 -14.64 33.22 -22.96
CA GLU A 350 -15.86 32.93 -22.20
C GLU A 350 -16.28 31.48 -22.44
N MET A 351 -16.36 30.68 -21.38
CA MET A 351 -16.72 29.26 -21.42
C MET A 351 -17.82 28.96 -20.42
N ASP A 352 -18.72 28.02 -20.73
CA ASP A 352 -19.68 27.53 -19.75
C ASP A 352 -19.11 26.40 -18.89
N ALA A 353 -19.81 26.06 -17.81
CA ALA A 353 -19.35 25.02 -16.88
C ALA A 353 -19.28 23.62 -17.53
N ASN A 354 -20.06 23.33 -18.58
CA ASN A 354 -20.00 22.05 -19.28
C ASN A 354 -18.76 21.98 -20.16
N ASP A 355 -18.47 23.05 -20.90
CA ASP A 355 -17.30 23.11 -21.78
C ASP A 355 -16.01 22.99 -20.97
N ILE A 356 -15.92 23.69 -19.82
CA ILE A 356 -14.78 23.58 -18.91
C ILE A 356 -14.69 22.16 -18.33
N ALA A 357 -15.82 21.58 -17.90
CA ALA A 357 -15.88 20.25 -17.35
C ALA A 357 -15.46 19.19 -18.39
N GLN A 358 -15.91 19.33 -19.63
CA GLN A 358 -15.58 18.42 -20.73
C GLN A 358 -14.10 18.56 -21.12
N LYS A 359 -13.59 19.79 -21.25
CA LYS A 359 -12.17 20.06 -21.55
C LYS A 359 -11.22 19.50 -20.49
N CYS A 360 -11.65 19.54 -19.24
CA CYS A 360 -10.89 19.01 -18.11
C CYS A 360 -11.21 17.54 -17.78
N ASN A 361 -12.14 16.89 -18.50
CA ASN A 361 -12.64 15.54 -18.22
C ASN A 361 -13.16 15.37 -16.79
N ILE A 362 -13.94 16.33 -16.29
CA ILE A 362 -14.47 16.39 -14.92
C ILE A 362 -16.00 16.30 -14.95
N GLN A 363 -16.57 15.64 -13.92
CA GLN A 363 -18.01 15.66 -13.74
C GLN A 363 -18.53 17.10 -13.49
N LYS A 364 -19.62 17.47 -14.18
CA LYS A 364 -20.24 18.80 -14.08
C LYS A 364 -20.51 19.24 -12.63
N GLY A 365 -20.93 18.34 -11.76
CA GLY A 365 -21.20 18.62 -10.34
C GLY A 365 -19.97 19.15 -9.61
N GLN A 366 -18.84 18.46 -9.75
CA GLN A 366 -17.57 18.83 -9.15
C GLN A 366 -17.01 20.12 -9.75
N MET A 367 -17.09 20.28 -11.06
CA MET A 367 -16.68 21.50 -11.75
C MET A 367 -17.43 22.72 -11.22
N ASN A 368 -18.74 22.62 -11.04
CA ASN A 368 -19.55 23.70 -10.49
C ASN A 368 -19.11 24.13 -9.08
N ILE A 369 -18.69 23.20 -8.25
CA ILE A 369 -18.19 23.51 -6.89
C ILE A 369 -16.89 24.29 -7.00
N TRP A 370 -15.95 23.87 -7.83
CA TRP A 370 -14.65 24.52 -8.01
C TRP A 370 -14.74 25.88 -8.69
N LEU A 371 -15.58 26.00 -9.71
CA LEU A 371 -15.81 27.29 -10.37
C LEU A 371 -16.44 28.33 -9.41
N LYS A 372 -17.33 27.92 -8.50
CA LYS A 372 -17.83 28.80 -7.45
C LYS A 372 -16.71 29.29 -6.53
N ARG A 373 -15.79 28.40 -6.14
CA ARG A 373 -14.63 28.79 -5.32
C ARG A 373 -13.68 29.74 -6.06
N LEU A 374 -13.36 29.46 -7.32
CA LEU A 374 -12.53 30.33 -8.16
C LEU A 374 -13.14 31.73 -8.33
N VAL A 375 -14.45 31.83 -8.45
CA VAL A 375 -15.16 33.12 -8.48
C VAL A 375 -15.06 33.83 -7.12
N ALA A 376 -15.26 33.12 -6.02
CA ALA A 376 -15.13 33.67 -4.67
C ALA A 376 -13.71 34.15 -4.35
N GLU A 377 -12.68 33.49 -4.89
CA GLU A 377 -11.27 33.88 -4.78
C GLU A 377 -10.86 34.98 -5.78
N GLY A 378 -11.76 35.44 -6.64
CA GLY A 378 -11.48 36.47 -7.65
C GLY A 378 -10.56 36.01 -8.78
N LYS A 379 -10.31 34.72 -8.92
CA LYS A 379 -9.46 34.11 -9.95
C LYS A 379 -10.15 34.08 -11.33
N ILE A 380 -11.47 34.01 -11.34
CA ILE A 380 -12.30 34.05 -12.56
C ILE A 380 -13.53 34.92 -12.30
N LYS A 381 -14.12 35.45 -13.38
CA LYS A 381 -15.39 36.17 -13.35
C LYS A 381 -16.50 35.29 -13.89
N ARG A 382 -17.71 35.46 -13.32
CA ARG A 382 -18.93 34.84 -13.83
C ARG A 382 -19.88 35.88 -14.36
N ASN A 383 -20.26 35.70 -15.62
CA ASN A 383 -21.30 36.50 -16.28
C ASN A 383 -22.44 35.56 -16.73
N LYS A 384 -23.60 35.64 -16.08
CA LYS A 384 -24.72 34.68 -16.25
C LYS A 384 -24.27 33.25 -16.07
N GLN A 385 -24.15 32.49 -17.16
CA GLN A 385 -23.71 31.08 -17.14
C GLN A 385 -22.28 30.86 -17.65
N MET A 386 -21.59 31.96 -18.05
CA MET A 386 -20.25 31.92 -18.60
C MET A 386 -19.20 32.32 -17.56
N TYR A 387 -18.01 31.75 -17.69
CA TYR A 387 -16.84 32.03 -16.86
C TYR A 387 -15.70 32.51 -17.74
N SER A 388 -14.95 33.50 -17.26
CA SER A 388 -13.79 34.08 -17.97
C SER A 388 -12.72 34.52 -16.99
N LEU A 389 -11.50 34.71 -17.49
CA LEU A 389 -10.42 35.30 -16.70
C LEU A 389 -10.75 36.75 -16.36
N PRO A 390 -10.28 37.29 -15.23
CA PRO A 390 -10.34 38.71 -14.93
C PRO A 390 -9.56 39.50 -16.00
N SER A 391 -10.15 40.59 -16.51
CA SER A 391 -9.48 41.53 -17.44
C SER A 391 -8.37 42.29 -16.74
#